data_cba339a67f860f35aef7adc0f5c936cd
#
_entry.id   cba339a67f860f35aef7adc0f5c936cd
#
_cell.length_a   1.000
_cell.length_b   1.000
_cell.length_c   1.000
_cell.angle_alpha   90.00
_cell.angle_beta   90.00
_cell.angle_gamma   90.00
#
_symmetry.space_group_name_H-M   'P 1'
#
loop_
_entity.id
_entity.type
_entity.pdbx_description
1 polymer ?
#
loop_
_entity_poly.entity_id
_entity_poly.type
_entity_poly.pdbx_seq_one_letter_code
_entity_poly.pdbx_strand_id
1 'polypeptide(L)'
;MGPRVLLPAAILAELQSAQPGTARDGYALGFSVVRAGPDGRGVRLRHNGASGTLALIDRERRMLVVALTQVSTKQRPAFTRSLDAAIERLLEVP
;
A
#
# COMPACT_ATOMS: atom_id res chain seq x y z
N MET A 1 10.52 -19.80 16.39
CA MET A 1 11.12 -18.50 16.55
C MET A 1 10.05 -17.46 16.87
N GLY A 2 10.16 -16.75 17.98
CA GLY A 2 9.16 -15.74 18.36
C GLY A 2 9.22 -14.46 17.54
N PRO A 3 8.24 -13.57 17.72
CA PRO A 3 8.24 -12.28 17.02
C PRO A 3 9.46 -11.44 17.43
N ARG A 4 9.97 -10.69 16.46
CA ARG A 4 11.10 -9.79 16.67
C ARG A 4 10.69 -8.35 16.35
N VAL A 5 11.13 -7.41 17.17
CA VAL A 5 10.95 -5.99 16.87
C VAL A 5 12.16 -5.55 16.07
N LEU A 6 11.95 -5.22 14.80
CA LEU A 6 13.01 -4.74 13.91
C LEU A 6 13.10 -3.21 13.90
N LEU A 7 11.98 -2.53 14.10
CA LEU A 7 11.90 -1.07 14.11
C LEU A 7 11.10 -0.61 15.31
N PRO A 8 11.52 0.49 15.95
CA PRO A 8 10.71 1.08 17.01
C PRO A 8 9.30 1.47 16.52
N ALA A 9 8.32 1.40 17.41
CA ALA A 9 6.93 1.72 17.07
C ALA A 9 6.77 3.14 16.52
N ALA A 10 7.52 4.11 17.04
CA ALA A 10 7.47 5.49 16.57
C ALA A 10 7.94 5.61 15.11
N ILE A 11 8.98 4.86 14.74
CA ILE A 11 9.48 4.85 13.36
C ILE A 11 8.46 4.20 12.43
N LEU A 12 7.85 3.09 12.84
CA LEU A 12 6.80 2.44 12.05
C LEU A 12 5.61 3.38 11.83
N ALA A 13 5.22 4.13 12.85
CA ALA A 13 4.13 5.09 12.73
C ALA A 13 4.44 6.17 11.69
N GLU A 14 5.67 6.70 11.67
CA GLU A 14 6.10 7.69 10.68
C GLU A 14 6.12 7.10 9.27
N LEU A 15 6.62 5.86 9.11
CA LEU A 15 6.64 5.20 7.81
C LEU A 15 5.24 5.00 7.23
N GLN A 16 4.23 4.89 8.09
CA GLN A 16 2.85 4.60 7.70
C GLN A 16 1.98 5.86 7.61
N SER A 17 2.51 7.03 7.91
CA SER A 17 1.74 8.27 7.96
C SER A 17 2.14 9.18 6.81
N ALA A 18 1.15 9.90 6.25
CA ALA A 18 1.42 10.90 5.24
C ALA A 18 2.35 11.97 5.80
N GLN A 19 3.37 12.33 5.02
CA GLN A 19 4.38 13.29 5.45
C GLN A 19 4.13 14.65 4.79
N PRO A 20 4.23 15.76 5.55
CA PRO A 20 4.13 17.09 4.97
C PRO A 20 5.31 17.37 4.04
N GLY A 21 5.06 18.13 2.99
CA GLY A 21 6.11 18.52 2.06
C GLY A 21 6.50 17.45 1.05
N THR A 22 5.80 16.32 1.00
CA THR A 22 6.00 15.33 -0.05
C THR A 22 5.40 15.82 -1.37
N ALA A 23 5.92 15.29 -2.49
CA ALA A 23 5.47 15.71 -3.81
C ALA A 23 4.02 15.32 -4.11
N ARG A 24 3.46 14.40 -3.33
CA ARG A 24 2.07 13.93 -3.47
C ARG A 24 1.38 13.97 -2.13
N ASP A 25 0.15 14.50 -2.12
CA ASP A 25 -0.69 14.47 -0.92
C ASP A 25 -0.96 13.01 -0.53
N GLY A 26 -0.87 12.74 0.76
CA GLY A 26 -1.12 11.41 1.26
C GLY A 26 0.01 10.41 1.07
N TYR A 27 1.21 10.88 0.72
CA TYR A 27 2.36 10.00 0.56
C TYR A 27 3.13 9.88 1.87
N ALA A 28 3.35 8.65 2.31
CA ALA A 28 4.20 8.34 3.45
C ALA A 28 5.65 8.15 2.97
N LEU A 29 6.52 7.65 3.85
CA LEU A 29 7.91 7.37 3.50
C LEU A 29 7.99 6.02 2.75
N GLY A 30 7.88 6.07 1.44
CA GLY A 30 7.98 4.90 0.57
C GLY A 30 6.66 4.31 0.10
N PHE A 31 5.52 4.77 0.63
CA PHE A 31 4.19 4.27 0.27
C PHE A 31 3.19 5.40 0.13
N SER A 32 2.24 5.22 -0.78
CA SER A 32 1.05 6.07 -0.82
C SER A 32 0.09 5.61 0.28
N VAL A 33 -0.48 6.57 1.01
CA VAL A 33 -1.53 6.29 1.99
C VAL A 33 -2.87 6.28 1.25
N VAL A 34 -3.45 5.10 1.07
CA VAL A 34 -4.75 4.96 0.39
C VAL A 34 -5.88 5.33 1.34
N ARG A 35 -5.77 4.91 2.61
CA ARG A 35 -6.74 5.22 3.64
C ARG A 35 -6.03 5.32 4.99
N ALA A 36 -6.30 6.39 5.73
CA ALA A 36 -5.74 6.60 7.06
C ALA A 36 -6.77 6.28 8.14
N GLY A 37 -6.28 5.81 9.28
CA GLY A 37 -7.10 5.61 10.47
C GLY A 37 -7.23 6.88 11.30
N PRO A 38 -7.97 6.81 12.43
CA PRO A 38 -8.18 7.98 13.31
C PRO A 38 -6.90 8.56 13.90
N ASP A 39 -5.86 7.74 14.03
CA ASP A 39 -4.55 8.16 14.55
C ASP A 39 -3.64 8.78 13.48
N GLY A 40 -4.14 8.93 12.24
CA GLY A 40 -3.36 9.46 11.13
C GLY A 40 -2.45 8.46 10.45
N ARG A 41 -2.31 7.25 10.99
CA ARG A 41 -1.49 6.20 10.38
C ARG A 41 -2.25 5.56 9.22
N GLY A 42 -1.53 5.19 8.17
CA GLY A 42 -2.11 4.49 7.04
C GLY A 42 -2.69 3.14 7.47
N VAL A 43 -3.98 2.93 7.20
CA VAL A 43 -4.64 1.64 7.35
C VAL A 43 -4.40 0.81 6.10
N ARG A 44 -4.43 1.47 4.94
CA ARG A 44 -4.11 0.85 3.65
C ARG A 44 -3.02 1.65 2.98
N LEU A 45 -1.93 0.98 2.65
CA LEU A 45 -0.73 1.56 2.05
C LEU A 45 -0.45 0.86 0.74
N ARG A 46 0.10 1.61 -0.22
CA ARG A 46 0.29 1.08 -1.56
C ARG A 46 1.57 1.62 -2.19
N HIS A 47 2.24 0.79 -2.96
CA HIS A 47 3.33 1.20 -3.83
C HIS A 47 3.21 0.49 -5.18
N ASN A 48 3.29 1.27 -6.26
CA ASN A 48 3.23 0.76 -7.62
C ASN A 48 4.59 0.86 -8.29
N GLY A 49 4.98 -0.19 -8.98
CA GLY A 49 6.19 -0.20 -9.80
C GLY A 49 5.89 0.13 -11.26
N ALA A 50 6.95 0.44 -12.00
CA ALA A 50 6.85 0.91 -13.38
C ALA A 50 6.27 -0.12 -14.36
N SER A 51 6.39 -1.41 -14.07
CA SER A 51 5.89 -2.51 -14.92
C SER A 51 4.53 -3.05 -14.50
N GLY A 52 3.78 -2.27 -13.72
CA GLY A 52 2.48 -2.69 -13.20
C GLY A 52 2.56 -3.49 -11.90
N THR A 53 3.75 -3.65 -11.34
CA THR A 53 3.92 -4.31 -10.05
C THR A 53 3.22 -3.50 -8.95
N LEU A 54 2.74 -4.22 -7.93
CA LEU A 54 1.99 -3.63 -6.83
C LEU A 54 2.38 -4.29 -5.53
N ALA A 55 2.55 -3.48 -4.49
CA ALA A 55 2.56 -3.93 -3.12
C ALA A 55 1.46 -3.16 -2.38
N LEU A 56 0.54 -3.88 -1.76
CA LEU A 56 -0.54 -3.32 -0.99
C LEU A 56 -0.53 -3.90 0.41
N ILE A 57 -0.58 -3.05 1.41
CA ILE A 57 -0.65 -3.45 2.81
C ILE A 57 -1.99 -3.00 3.36
N ASP A 58 -2.81 -3.93 3.82
CA ASP A 58 -4.05 -3.63 4.52
C ASP A 58 -3.89 -4.06 5.98
N ARG A 59 -3.69 -3.07 6.85
CA ARG A 59 -3.45 -3.32 8.27
C ARG A 59 -4.71 -3.75 9.02
N GLU A 60 -5.86 -3.29 8.57
CA GLU A 60 -7.14 -3.65 9.18
C GLU A 60 -7.46 -5.12 8.98
N ARG A 61 -7.22 -5.62 7.76
CA ARG A 61 -7.45 -7.02 7.43
C ARG A 61 -6.22 -7.90 7.63
N ARG A 62 -5.10 -7.29 8.02
CA ARG A 62 -3.82 -7.96 8.23
C ARG A 62 -3.40 -8.74 6.98
N MET A 63 -3.50 -8.09 5.84
CA MET A 63 -3.27 -8.69 4.54
C MET A 63 -2.20 -7.91 3.77
N LEU A 64 -1.34 -8.64 3.10
CA LEU A 64 -0.36 -8.12 2.16
C LEU A 64 -0.66 -8.69 0.78
N VAL A 65 -0.77 -7.82 -0.21
CA VAL A 65 -0.94 -8.24 -1.60
C VAL A 65 0.27 -7.78 -2.39
N VAL A 66 0.91 -8.72 -3.06
CA VAL A 66 2.03 -8.43 -3.96
C VAL A 66 1.70 -8.99 -5.33
N ALA A 67 1.74 -8.15 -6.35
CA ALA A 67 1.56 -8.55 -7.73
C ALA A 67 2.83 -8.23 -8.51
N LEU A 68 3.52 -9.26 -8.98
CA LEU A 68 4.74 -9.13 -9.78
C LEU A 68 4.37 -9.30 -11.25
N THR A 69 4.49 -8.23 -12.02
CA THR A 69 4.03 -8.20 -13.41
C THR A 69 5.04 -7.51 -14.32
N GLN A 70 4.89 -7.76 -15.62
CA GLN A 70 5.60 -7.00 -16.65
C GLN A 70 4.55 -6.61 -17.71
N VAL A 71 3.89 -5.49 -17.47
CA VAL A 71 2.84 -4.98 -18.36
C VAL A 71 3.37 -3.77 -19.11
N SER A 72 3.14 -3.71 -20.41
CA SER A 72 3.58 -2.59 -21.24
C SER A 72 2.95 -1.28 -20.76
N THR A 73 3.63 -0.17 -20.97
CA THR A 73 3.14 1.17 -20.61
C THR A 73 1.75 1.43 -21.20
N LYS A 74 1.53 0.97 -22.42
CA LYS A 74 0.26 1.17 -23.12
C LYS A 74 -0.90 0.41 -22.47
N GLN A 75 -0.64 -0.80 -21.96
CA GLN A 75 -1.68 -1.67 -21.40
C GLN A 75 -1.84 -1.48 -19.88
N ARG A 76 -0.91 -0.79 -19.24
CA ARG A 76 -0.87 -0.65 -17.78
C ARG A 76 -2.14 -0.05 -17.17
N PRO A 77 -2.74 1.01 -17.74
CA PRO A 77 -3.94 1.59 -17.12
C PRO A 77 -5.11 0.61 -17.03
N ALA A 78 -5.37 -0.15 -18.11
CA ALA A 78 -6.42 -1.15 -18.11
C ALA A 78 -6.13 -2.30 -17.17
N PHE A 79 -4.88 -2.77 -17.14
CA PHE A 79 -4.44 -3.82 -16.23
C PHE A 79 -4.59 -3.38 -14.79
N THR A 80 -4.15 -2.17 -14.44
CA THR A 80 -4.23 -1.64 -13.07
C THR A 80 -5.68 -1.56 -12.61
N ARG A 81 -6.59 -1.10 -13.46
CA ARG A 81 -8.02 -1.04 -13.11
C ARG A 81 -8.58 -2.43 -12.83
N SER A 82 -8.24 -3.42 -13.64
CA SER A 82 -8.69 -4.79 -13.44
C SER A 82 -8.13 -5.41 -12.17
N LEU A 83 -6.86 -5.16 -11.90
CA LEU A 83 -6.19 -5.64 -10.70
C LEU A 83 -6.81 -5.01 -9.45
N ASP A 84 -7.03 -3.70 -9.47
CA ASP A 84 -7.65 -2.98 -8.35
C ASP A 84 -9.05 -3.52 -8.06
N ALA A 85 -9.86 -3.76 -9.08
CA ALA A 85 -11.19 -4.31 -8.92
C ALA A 85 -11.15 -5.72 -8.29
N ALA A 86 -10.18 -6.55 -8.72
CA ALA A 86 -10.01 -7.88 -8.16
C ALA A 86 -9.59 -7.82 -6.69
N ILE A 87 -8.68 -6.91 -6.35
CA ILE A 87 -8.20 -6.72 -4.98
C ILE A 87 -9.33 -6.25 -4.07
N GLU A 88 -10.13 -5.28 -4.53
CA GLU A 88 -11.26 -4.80 -3.74
C GLU A 88 -12.26 -5.91 -3.43
N ARG A 89 -12.53 -6.79 -4.40
CA ARG A 89 -13.40 -7.95 -4.17
C ARG A 89 -12.79 -8.92 -3.17
N LEU A 90 -11.49 -9.14 -3.25
CA LEU A 90 -10.78 -10.00 -2.30
C LEU A 90 -10.85 -9.45 -0.88
N LEU A 91 -10.69 -8.14 -0.73
CA LEU A 91 -10.72 -7.47 0.58
C LEU A 91 -12.12 -7.39 1.17
N GLU A 92 -13.17 -7.52 0.38
CA GLU A 92 -14.57 -7.56 0.85
C GLU A 92 -14.95 -8.92 1.44
N VAL A 93 -14.21 -9.97 1.12
CA VAL A 93 -14.51 -11.31 1.64
C VAL A 93 -14.16 -11.36 3.13
N PRO A 94 -15.09 -11.80 4.00
CA PRO A 94 -14.85 -11.89 5.45
C PRO A 94 -13.76 -12.88 5.82
#